data_72d3d34dda69d3746c5bd7f575508245
#
_entry.id   72d3d34dda69d3746c5bd7f575508245
#
_cell.length_a   1.000
_cell.length_b   1.000
_cell.length_c   1.000
_cell.angle_alpha   90.00
_cell.angle_beta   90.00
_cell.angle_gamma   90.00
#
_symmetry.space_group_name_H-M   'P 1'
#
loop_
_entity.id
_entity.type
_entity.pdbx_description
1 polymer ?
#
loop_
_entity_poly.entity_id
_entity_poly.type
_entity_poly.pdbx_seq_one_letter_code
_entity_poly.pdbx_strand_id
1 'polypeptide(L)'
;ETIASLDVDLLTKHINQLLDGEEIDVPSYNFITGKREYHGHKLKIGQKDVLVMEGIHGLNGTLTNEIPEDAKYRIYVSALNQINLDEHNRIPSSDGRLLRRIVRDAMTRGNDARETISRWDSVRKGEEDNIFPYQEYADVMFNSSLIYELAVLKQYVEPLLLGVSKDSPEYVEAKRLLKFLDYFVGIGNDNVPTNSLLREFIGGGCFHV
;
A
#
# COMPACT_ATOMS: atom_id res chain seq x y z
N GLU A 1 -0.73 -7.32 11.62
CA GLU A 1 -0.66 -7.93 10.27
C GLU A 1 0.55 -8.88 10.20
N THR A 2 0.33 -10.14 10.45
CA THR A 2 1.39 -11.16 10.39
C THR A 2 1.07 -12.18 9.31
N ILE A 3 2.10 -12.83 8.75
CA ILE A 3 1.93 -13.92 7.77
C ILE A 3 1.08 -15.07 8.31
N ALA A 4 1.06 -15.25 9.64
CA ALA A 4 0.25 -16.27 10.33
C ALA A 4 -1.27 -16.08 10.13
N SER A 5 -1.72 -14.91 9.64
CA SER A 5 -3.13 -14.70 9.28
C SER A 5 -3.51 -15.28 7.92
N LEU A 6 -2.53 -15.70 7.13
CA LEU A 6 -2.74 -16.30 5.81
C LEU A 6 -2.72 -17.82 5.90
N ASP A 7 -3.57 -18.47 5.10
CA ASP A 7 -3.51 -19.91 4.88
C ASP A 7 -2.45 -20.22 3.81
N VAL A 8 -1.19 -20.29 4.26
CA VAL A 8 -0.03 -20.47 3.38
C VAL A 8 -0.10 -21.83 2.67
N ASP A 9 -0.54 -22.88 3.34
CA ASP A 9 -0.64 -24.22 2.78
C ASP A 9 -1.63 -24.25 1.61
N LEU A 10 -2.79 -23.64 1.78
CA LEU A 10 -3.79 -23.56 0.71
C LEU A 10 -3.28 -22.69 -0.46
N LEU A 11 -2.66 -21.55 -0.15
CA LEU A 11 -2.08 -20.67 -1.18
C LEU A 11 -1.04 -21.41 -2.01
N THR A 12 -0.10 -22.08 -1.36
CA THR A 12 0.97 -22.86 -2.03
C THR A 12 0.37 -23.99 -2.88
N LYS A 13 -0.61 -24.71 -2.35
CA LYS A 13 -1.32 -25.76 -3.11
C LYS A 13 -1.98 -25.20 -4.36
N HIS A 14 -2.69 -24.08 -4.26
CA HIS A 14 -3.37 -23.45 -5.40
C HIS A 14 -2.38 -22.94 -6.46
N ILE A 15 -1.25 -22.35 -6.03
CA ILE A 15 -0.23 -21.90 -6.97
C ILE A 15 0.36 -23.09 -7.74
N ASN A 16 0.73 -24.17 -7.06
CA ASN A 16 1.29 -25.36 -7.71
C ASN A 16 0.27 -25.97 -8.68
N GLN A 17 -1.00 -26.09 -8.32
CA GLN A 17 -2.05 -26.56 -9.23
C GLN A 17 -2.18 -25.68 -10.46
N LEU A 18 -2.12 -24.34 -10.32
CA LEU A 18 -2.15 -23.42 -11.46
C LEU A 18 -0.93 -23.58 -12.36
N LEU A 19 0.27 -23.75 -11.79
CA LEU A 19 1.49 -23.97 -12.56
C LEU A 19 1.46 -25.30 -13.34
N ASP A 20 0.80 -26.32 -12.78
CA ASP A 20 0.55 -27.61 -13.43
C ASP A 20 -0.60 -27.54 -14.48
N GLY A 21 -1.22 -26.36 -14.65
CA GLY A 21 -2.30 -26.13 -15.62
C GLY A 21 -3.66 -26.67 -15.15
N GLU A 22 -3.81 -26.94 -13.87
CA GLU A 22 -5.09 -27.32 -13.26
C GLU A 22 -6.00 -26.09 -13.05
N GLU A 23 -7.28 -26.35 -12.87
CA GLU A 23 -8.25 -25.32 -12.51
C GLU A 23 -8.49 -25.36 -11.00
N ILE A 24 -8.46 -24.19 -10.36
CA ILE A 24 -8.76 -24.04 -8.93
C ILE A 24 -10.05 -23.28 -8.71
N ASP A 25 -10.67 -23.46 -7.55
CA ASP A 25 -11.73 -22.58 -7.02
C ASP A 25 -11.11 -21.55 -6.10
N VAL A 26 -11.17 -20.27 -6.50
CA VAL A 26 -10.53 -19.17 -5.77
C VAL A 26 -11.39 -18.82 -4.56
N PRO A 27 -10.84 -18.93 -3.32
CA PRO A 27 -11.57 -18.54 -2.13
C PRO A 27 -11.64 -17.00 -2.01
N SER A 28 -12.70 -16.53 -1.37
CA SER A 28 -12.82 -15.17 -0.89
C SER A 28 -12.90 -15.14 0.63
N TYR A 29 -12.47 -14.04 1.23
CA TYR A 29 -12.58 -13.85 2.67
C TYR A 29 -13.72 -12.89 2.98
N ASN A 30 -14.69 -13.37 3.76
CA ASN A 30 -15.80 -12.54 4.22
C ASN A 30 -15.40 -11.84 5.52
N PHE A 31 -15.14 -10.54 5.46
CA PHE A 31 -14.73 -9.72 6.61
C PHE A 31 -15.82 -9.57 7.67
N ILE A 32 -17.10 -9.77 7.32
CA ILE A 32 -18.22 -9.66 8.26
C ILE A 32 -18.32 -10.94 9.10
N THR A 33 -18.21 -12.10 8.45
CA THR A 33 -18.33 -13.40 9.12
C THR A 33 -17.01 -13.94 9.65
N GLY A 34 -15.88 -13.36 9.20
CA GLY A 34 -14.55 -13.84 9.52
C GLY A 34 -14.22 -15.20 8.93
N LYS A 35 -14.88 -15.60 7.83
CA LYS A 35 -14.75 -16.94 7.24
C LYS A 35 -14.35 -16.87 5.78
N ARG A 36 -13.72 -17.97 5.33
CA ARG A 36 -13.47 -18.25 3.94
C ARG A 36 -14.76 -18.75 3.28
N GLU A 37 -15.03 -18.26 2.09
CA GLU A 37 -16.17 -18.60 1.26
C GLU A 37 -15.72 -18.94 -0.16
N TYR A 38 -16.47 -19.81 -0.84
CA TYR A 38 -16.26 -20.15 -2.24
C TYR A 38 -17.51 -19.79 -3.02
N HIS A 39 -17.32 -18.92 -4.00
CA HIS A 39 -18.42 -18.40 -4.84
C HIS A 39 -18.39 -19.00 -6.26
N GLY A 40 -17.64 -20.09 -6.47
CA GLY A 40 -17.49 -20.74 -7.77
C GLY A 40 -16.62 -19.94 -8.75
N HIS A 41 -15.78 -19.03 -8.24
CA HIS A 41 -14.84 -18.29 -9.08
C HIS A 41 -13.67 -19.22 -9.46
N LYS A 42 -13.70 -19.71 -10.72
CA LYS A 42 -12.68 -20.61 -11.22
C LYS A 42 -11.52 -19.83 -11.85
N LEU A 43 -10.30 -20.26 -11.58
CA LEU A 43 -9.10 -19.73 -12.19
C LEU A 43 -8.28 -20.88 -12.79
N LYS A 44 -7.80 -20.66 -14.01
CA LYS A 44 -6.87 -21.55 -14.70
C LYS A 44 -5.89 -20.68 -15.46
N ILE A 45 -4.61 -21.06 -15.47
CA ILE A 45 -3.58 -20.38 -16.25
C ILE A 45 -2.99 -21.34 -17.30
N GLY A 46 -2.61 -20.80 -18.44
CA GLY A 46 -1.92 -21.53 -19.51
C GLY A 46 -0.43 -21.25 -19.50
N GLN A 47 0.32 -21.93 -20.37
CA GLN A 47 1.78 -21.83 -20.46
C GLN A 47 2.34 -20.42 -20.75
N LYS A 48 1.52 -19.51 -21.29
CA LYS A 48 1.93 -18.14 -21.64
C LYS A 48 1.37 -17.09 -20.68
N ASP A 49 0.61 -17.52 -19.70
CA ASP A 49 0.00 -16.61 -18.74
C ASP A 49 0.96 -16.32 -17.59
N VAL A 50 0.81 -15.15 -17.00
CA VAL A 50 1.55 -14.73 -15.82
C VAL A 50 0.57 -14.54 -14.69
N LEU A 51 0.80 -15.22 -13.57
CA LEU A 51 0.05 -15.00 -12.34
C LEU A 51 0.68 -13.82 -11.58
N VAL A 52 -0.05 -12.71 -11.48
CA VAL A 52 0.35 -11.57 -10.67
C VAL A 52 -0.30 -11.68 -9.30
N MET A 53 0.53 -11.76 -8.26
CA MET A 53 0.07 -11.74 -6.86
C MET A 53 0.55 -10.45 -6.21
N GLU A 54 -0.33 -9.77 -5.50
CA GLU A 54 0.02 -8.58 -4.75
C GLU A 54 -0.38 -8.74 -3.28
N GLY A 55 0.37 -8.09 -2.41
CA GLY A 55 0.09 -8.04 -0.98
C GLY A 55 1.35 -7.69 -0.17
N ILE A 56 1.13 -7.23 1.05
CA ILE A 56 2.21 -6.79 1.93
C ILE A 56 3.23 -7.89 2.26
N HIS A 57 2.84 -9.15 2.17
CA HIS A 57 3.70 -10.31 2.38
C HIS A 57 4.22 -10.94 1.08
N GLY A 58 3.97 -10.32 -0.08
CA GLY A 58 4.30 -10.91 -1.38
C GLY A 58 5.79 -11.29 -1.57
N LEU A 59 6.69 -10.58 -0.89
CA LEU A 59 8.14 -10.87 -0.92
C LEU A 59 8.59 -11.87 0.16
N ASN A 60 7.72 -12.22 1.10
CA ASN A 60 8.09 -13.17 2.14
C ASN A 60 8.26 -14.58 1.54
N GLY A 61 9.48 -15.10 1.58
CA GLY A 61 9.83 -16.42 1.03
C GLY A 61 8.93 -17.55 1.52
N THR A 62 8.40 -17.46 2.73
CA THR A 62 7.49 -18.49 3.28
C THR A 62 6.26 -18.74 2.40
N LEU A 63 5.78 -17.71 1.67
CA LEU A 63 4.64 -17.85 0.75
C LEU A 63 4.98 -18.62 -0.53
N THR A 64 6.24 -18.66 -0.92
CA THR A 64 6.65 -19.14 -2.23
C THR A 64 7.84 -20.11 -2.19
N ASN A 65 8.19 -20.66 -1.03
CA ASN A 65 9.35 -21.54 -0.85
C ASN A 65 9.27 -22.81 -1.74
N GLU A 66 8.08 -23.31 -2.00
CA GLU A 66 7.86 -24.51 -2.81
C GLU A 66 7.78 -24.21 -4.32
N ILE A 67 7.78 -22.94 -4.70
CA ILE A 67 7.75 -22.53 -6.10
C ILE A 67 9.20 -22.41 -6.60
N PRO A 68 9.57 -22.97 -7.77
CA PRO A 68 10.91 -22.82 -8.33
C PRO A 68 11.32 -21.35 -8.51
N GLU A 69 12.59 -21.03 -8.25
CA GLU A 69 13.08 -19.64 -8.32
C GLU A 69 13.01 -19.06 -9.74
N ASP A 70 13.23 -19.86 -10.76
CA ASP A 70 13.14 -19.48 -12.16
C ASP A 70 11.71 -19.24 -12.65
N ALA A 71 10.70 -19.66 -11.88
CA ALA A 71 9.29 -19.38 -12.13
C ALA A 71 8.78 -18.11 -11.42
N LYS A 72 9.66 -17.37 -10.70
CA LYS A 72 9.28 -16.21 -9.90
C LYS A 72 9.98 -14.96 -10.39
N TYR A 73 9.26 -13.83 -10.36
CA TYR A 73 9.84 -12.49 -10.50
C TYR A 73 9.26 -11.58 -9.43
N ARG A 74 10.11 -11.04 -8.58
CA ARG A 74 9.73 -10.30 -7.38
C ARG A 74 9.92 -8.81 -7.57
N ILE A 75 8.87 -8.06 -7.34
CA ILE A 75 8.87 -6.60 -7.46
C ILE A 75 8.59 -6.00 -6.09
N TYR A 76 9.54 -5.24 -5.56
CA TYR A 76 9.31 -4.41 -4.37
C TYR A 76 8.75 -3.05 -4.79
N VAL A 77 7.53 -2.74 -4.36
CA VAL A 77 6.88 -1.45 -4.64
C VAL A 77 6.91 -0.60 -3.38
N SER A 78 7.51 0.58 -3.47
CA SER A 78 7.57 1.53 -2.35
C SER A 78 7.52 2.97 -2.82
N ALA A 79 6.93 3.85 -1.99
CA ALA A 79 6.92 5.30 -2.23
C ALA A 79 8.17 5.93 -1.59
N LEU A 80 9.27 5.98 -2.33
CA LEU A 80 10.53 6.55 -1.87
C LEU A 80 10.64 8.00 -2.35
N ASN A 81 10.50 8.96 -1.43
CA ASN A 81 10.66 10.38 -1.79
C ASN A 81 12.09 10.65 -2.25
N GLN A 82 12.21 11.21 -3.46
CA GLN A 82 13.49 11.50 -4.12
C GLN A 82 13.92 12.96 -3.96
N ILE A 83 13.03 13.80 -3.45
CA ILE A 83 13.28 15.23 -3.25
C ILE A 83 13.69 15.52 -1.81
N ASN A 84 14.50 16.56 -1.65
CA ASN A 84 14.86 17.11 -0.35
C ASN A 84 14.14 18.43 -0.14
N LEU A 85 13.97 18.84 1.13
CA LEU A 85 13.50 20.17 1.49
C LEU A 85 14.60 21.21 1.25
N ASP A 86 15.83 20.86 1.55
CA ASP A 86 17.05 21.64 1.35
C ASP A 86 18.28 20.71 1.22
N GLU A 87 19.48 21.27 1.19
CA GLU A 87 20.75 20.53 1.03
C GLU A 87 20.98 19.47 2.11
N HIS A 88 20.37 19.60 3.29
CA HIS A 88 20.63 18.76 4.46
C HIS A 88 19.39 17.96 4.93
N ASN A 89 18.20 18.38 4.50
CA ASN A 89 16.93 17.82 5.00
C ASN A 89 16.21 17.00 3.92
N ARG A 90 16.38 15.70 4.00
CA ARG A 90 15.62 14.75 3.17
C ARG A 90 14.17 14.65 3.63
N ILE A 91 13.25 14.55 2.69
CA ILE A 91 11.85 14.23 2.99
C ILE A 91 11.74 12.77 3.40
N PRO A 92 11.28 12.46 4.64
CA PRO A 92 11.08 11.10 5.07
C PRO A 92 10.01 10.41 4.20
N SER A 93 10.31 9.22 3.70
CA SER A 93 9.33 8.44 2.93
C SER A 93 8.12 8.05 3.79
N SER A 94 8.32 7.88 5.11
CA SER A 94 7.25 7.65 6.08
C SER A 94 6.21 8.77 6.09
N ASP A 95 6.63 10.04 5.95
CA ASP A 95 5.70 11.18 5.95
C ASP A 95 4.83 11.19 4.70
N GLY A 96 5.40 10.99 3.52
CA GLY A 96 4.63 10.88 2.28
C GLY A 96 3.62 9.74 2.33
N ARG A 97 4.02 8.60 2.89
CA ARG A 97 3.14 7.43 3.06
C ARG A 97 2.03 7.67 4.08
N LEU A 98 2.32 8.35 5.19
CA LEU A 98 1.30 8.75 6.16
C LEU A 98 0.29 9.72 5.55
N LEU A 99 0.74 10.71 4.79
CA LEU A 99 -0.15 11.65 4.10
C LEU A 99 -1.05 10.93 3.07
N ARG A 100 -0.49 10.04 2.24
CA ARG A 100 -1.28 9.19 1.35
C ARG A 100 -2.34 8.40 2.11
N ARG A 101 -1.95 7.80 3.24
CA ARG A 101 -2.86 6.99 4.05
C ARG A 101 -3.98 7.83 4.67
N ILE A 102 -3.69 9.01 5.21
CA ILE A 102 -4.70 9.91 5.77
C ILE A 102 -5.76 10.25 4.72
N VAL A 103 -5.33 10.62 3.51
CA VAL A 103 -6.27 10.95 2.43
C VAL A 103 -7.11 9.74 2.04
N ARG A 104 -6.48 8.58 1.80
CA ARG A 104 -7.19 7.34 1.41
C ARG A 104 -8.17 6.90 2.48
N ASP A 105 -7.74 6.85 3.75
CA ASP A 105 -8.57 6.38 4.85
C ASP A 105 -9.79 7.30 5.04
N ALA A 106 -9.64 8.62 4.86
CA ALA A 106 -10.75 9.56 4.90
C ALA A 106 -11.72 9.37 3.71
N MET A 107 -11.22 9.12 2.51
CA MET A 107 -12.05 9.02 1.30
C MET A 107 -12.75 7.67 1.15
N THR A 108 -12.09 6.57 1.54
CA THR A 108 -12.56 5.22 1.18
C THR A 108 -12.91 4.35 2.39
N ARG A 109 -12.40 4.67 3.58
CA ARG A 109 -12.53 3.82 4.78
C ARG A 109 -13.30 4.49 5.92
N GLY A 110 -13.65 5.77 5.78
CA GLY A 110 -14.40 6.52 6.79
C GLY A 110 -13.63 6.82 8.08
N ASN A 111 -12.30 6.63 8.11
CA ASN A 111 -11.46 6.99 9.25
C ASN A 111 -11.03 8.45 9.14
N ASP A 112 -11.03 9.17 10.24
CA ASP A 112 -10.48 10.52 10.31
C ASP A 112 -8.94 10.53 10.42
N ALA A 113 -8.34 11.72 10.29
CA ALA A 113 -6.88 11.86 10.37
C ALA A 113 -6.32 11.45 11.74
N ARG A 114 -7.07 11.71 12.83
CA ARG A 114 -6.69 11.32 14.19
C ARG A 114 -6.58 9.80 14.32
N GLU A 115 -7.59 9.08 13.83
CA GLU A 115 -7.60 7.61 13.86
C GLU A 115 -6.46 7.01 13.05
N THR A 116 -6.17 7.58 11.88
CA THR A 116 -5.05 7.14 11.04
C THR A 116 -3.71 7.38 11.73
N ILE A 117 -3.49 8.56 12.31
CA ILE A 117 -2.27 8.90 13.04
C ILE A 117 -2.09 7.98 14.26
N SER A 118 -3.14 7.74 15.04
CA SER A 118 -3.07 6.90 16.25
C SER A 118 -2.61 5.46 15.97
N ARG A 119 -2.87 4.95 14.76
CA ARG A 119 -2.48 3.59 14.33
C ARG A 119 -1.12 3.55 13.62
N TRP A 120 -0.53 4.72 13.31
CA TRP A 120 0.64 4.79 12.43
C TRP A 120 1.87 4.07 12.99
N ASP A 121 2.14 4.17 14.28
CA ASP A 121 3.28 3.49 14.91
C ASP A 121 3.16 1.97 14.80
N SER A 122 1.94 1.43 14.98
CA SER A 122 1.69 0.00 14.79
C SER A 122 1.89 -0.44 13.35
N VAL A 123 1.51 0.39 12.38
CA VAL A 123 1.75 0.12 10.95
C VAL A 123 3.24 0.09 10.67
N ARG A 124 3.99 1.10 11.11
CA ARG A 124 5.44 1.14 10.94
C ARG A 124 6.15 -0.05 11.54
N LYS A 125 5.77 -0.43 12.76
CA LYS A 125 6.32 -1.63 13.38
C LYS A 125 6.02 -2.89 12.56
N GLY A 126 4.81 -3.02 12.04
CA GLY A 126 4.44 -4.12 11.14
C GLY A 126 5.30 -4.18 9.88
N GLU A 127 5.65 -3.03 9.31
CA GLU A 127 6.56 -2.93 8.15
C GLU A 127 8.00 -3.34 8.49
N GLU A 128 8.51 -2.84 9.61
CA GLU A 128 9.85 -3.17 10.11
C GLU A 128 10.00 -4.67 10.40
N ASP A 129 8.97 -5.29 10.94
CA ASP A 129 8.99 -6.71 11.32
C ASP A 129 8.70 -7.65 10.12
N ASN A 130 7.85 -7.24 9.17
CA ASN A 130 7.27 -8.17 8.21
C ASN A 130 7.46 -7.80 6.72
N ILE A 131 7.99 -6.61 6.40
CA ILE A 131 8.15 -6.16 5.01
C ILE A 131 9.60 -5.84 4.70
N PHE A 132 10.22 -4.94 5.46
CA PHE A 132 11.59 -4.47 5.17
C PHE A 132 12.65 -5.58 5.19
N PRO A 133 12.59 -6.62 6.04
CA PRO A 133 13.56 -7.71 5.99
C PRO A 133 13.58 -8.48 4.66
N TYR A 134 12.50 -8.41 3.88
CA TYR A 134 12.35 -9.15 2.63
C TYR A 134 12.61 -8.32 1.37
N GLN A 135 12.85 -7.01 1.49
CA GLN A 135 13.05 -6.13 0.34
C GLN A 135 14.28 -6.50 -0.50
N GLU A 136 15.31 -7.06 0.12
CA GLU A 136 16.55 -7.49 -0.55
C GLU A 136 16.35 -8.74 -1.43
N TYR A 137 15.23 -9.45 -1.29
CA TYR A 137 14.90 -10.60 -2.14
C TYR A 137 14.19 -10.19 -3.43
N ALA A 138 13.93 -8.91 -3.64
CA ALA A 138 13.30 -8.42 -4.85
C ALA A 138 14.28 -8.42 -6.03
N ASP A 139 13.82 -8.87 -7.19
CA ASP A 139 14.57 -8.79 -8.45
C ASP A 139 14.65 -7.34 -8.95
N VAL A 140 13.62 -6.54 -8.66
CA VAL A 140 13.57 -5.13 -9.04
C VAL A 140 12.78 -4.32 -8.01
N MET A 141 13.17 -3.04 -7.84
CA MET A 141 12.44 -2.09 -7.03
C MET A 141 11.69 -1.10 -7.93
N PHE A 142 10.40 -0.93 -7.68
CA PHE A 142 9.57 0.10 -8.31
C PHE A 142 9.28 1.22 -7.32
N ASN A 143 9.75 2.42 -7.63
CA ASN A 143 9.43 3.61 -6.83
C ASN A 143 8.10 4.21 -7.29
N SER A 144 7.08 4.15 -6.43
CA SER A 144 5.75 4.68 -6.70
C SER A 144 5.57 6.15 -6.30
N SER A 145 6.61 6.82 -5.79
CA SER A 145 6.55 8.25 -5.45
C SER A 145 6.59 9.12 -6.70
N LEU A 146 5.74 10.14 -6.72
CA LEU A 146 5.70 11.14 -7.78
C LEU A 146 6.22 12.48 -7.26
N ILE A 147 7.05 13.16 -8.04
CA ILE A 147 7.69 14.42 -7.62
C ILE A 147 6.67 15.48 -7.19
N TYR A 148 5.52 15.53 -7.84
CA TYR A 148 4.46 16.51 -7.58
C TYR A 148 3.41 16.08 -6.55
N GLU A 149 3.50 14.86 -6.03
CA GLU A 149 2.41 14.30 -5.22
C GLU A 149 2.14 15.08 -3.93
N LEU A 150 3.18 15.53 -3.22
CA LEU A 150 3.01 16.28 -1.98
C LEU A 150 2.31 17.62 -2.22
N ALA A 151 2.60 18.28 -3.33
CA ALA A 151 1.96 19.54 -3.73
C ALA A 151 0.46 19.32 -4.04
N VAL A 152 0.10 18.20 -4.67
CA VAL A 152 -1.31 17.85 -4.94
C VAL A 152 -2.00 17.37 -3.67
N LEU A 153 -1.38 16.46 -2.90
CA LEU A 153 -1.96 15.92 -1.67
C LEU A 153 -2.22 16.99 -0.60
N LYS A 154 -1.43 18.06 -0.59
CA LYS A 154 -1.56 19.15 0.38
C LYS A 154 -3.01 19.62 0.52
N GLN A 155 -3.69 19.93 -0.58
CA GLN A 155 -5.05 20.45 -0.54
C GLN A 155 -6.09 19.45 -0.02
N TYR A 156 -5.80 18.16 -0.06
CA TYR A 156 -6.68 17.11 0.47
C TYR A 156 -6.41 16.83 1.95
N VAL A 157 -5.13 16.81 2.33
CA VAL A 157 -4.73 16.38 3.67
C VAL A 157 -4.76 17.53 4.69
N GLU A 158 -4.48 18.76 4.27
CA GLU A 158 -4.46 19.93 5.16
C GLU A 158 -5.79 20.11 5.93
N PRO A 159 -6.98 20.11 5.28
CA PRO A 159 -8.25 20.20 6.00
C PRO A 159 -8.47 19.06 7.00
N LEU A 160 -8.02 17.84 6.66
CA LEU A 160 -8.14 16.68 7.54
C LEU A 160 -7.26 16.82 8.79
N LEU A 161 -6.03 17.31 8.63
CA LEU A 161 -5.11 17.56 9.74
C LEU A 161 -5.57 18.71 10.63
N LEU A 162 -6.15 19.77 10.05
CA LEU A 162 -6.73 20.90 10.79
C LEU A 162 -7.94 20.49 11.63
N GLY A 163 -8.64 19.42 11.24
CA GLY A 163 -9.76 18.84 11.99
C GLY A 163 -9.35 18.08 13.26
N VAL A 164 -8.05 17.80 13.45
CA VAL A 164 -7.57 17.09 14.65
C VAL A 164 -7.64 18.01 15.88
N SER A 165 -8.38 17.57 16.91
CA SER A 165 -8.55 18.35 18.15
C SER A 165 -7.23 18.61 18.85
N LYS A 166 -7.09 19.84 19.41
CA LYS A 166 -5.92 20.23 20.20
C LYS A 166 -5.75 19.42 21.49
N ASP A 167 -6.83 18.82 21.95
CA ASP A 167 -6.86 18.03 23.19
C ASP A 167 -6.51 16.55 22.93
N SER A 168 -6.33 16.15 21.65
CA SER A 168 -5.94 14.78 21.33
C SER A 168 -4.43 14.59 21.31
N PRO A 169 -3.93 13.41 21.71
CA PRO A 169 -2.50 13.08 21.65
C PRO A 169 -1.91 13.23 20.23
N GLU A 170 -2.70 12.97 19.19
CA GLU A 170 -2.31 13.01 17.78
C GLU A 170 -2.13 14.43 17.25
N TYR A 171 -2.56 15.45 18.01
CA TYR A 171 -2.43 16.84 17.58
C TYR A 171 -0.99 17.28 17.33
N VAL A 172 -0.04 16.78 18.12
CA VAL A 172 1.38 17.11 17.96
C VAL A 172 1.87 16.67 16.59
N GLU A 173 1.53 15.45 16.19
CA GLU A 173 1.91 14.90 14.89
C GLU A 173 1.16 15.60 13.75
N ALA A 174 -0.14 15.84 13.90
CA ALA A 174 -0.92 16.59 12.92
C ALA A 174 -0.31 17.99 12.67
N LYS A 175 0.09 18.69 13.74
CA LYS A 175 0.74 19.99 13.64
C LYS A 175 2.12 19.91 12.99
N ARG A 176 2.90 18.86 13.25
CA ARG A 176 4.19 18.61 12.61
C ARG A 176 4.01 18.43 11.10
N LEU A 177 3.03 17.62 10.70
CA LEU A 177 2.71 17.40 9.27
C LEU A 177 2.21 18.67 8.58
N LEU A 178 1.40 19.49 9.24
CA LEU A 178 0.98 20.80 8.71
C LEU A 178 2.18 21.69 8.45
N LYS A 179 3.10 21.80 9.42
CA LYS A 179 4.34 22.59 9.24
C LYS A 179 5.24 22.02 8.12
N PHE A 180 5.28 20.71 7.96
CA PHE A 180 5.98 20.08 6.85
C PHE A 180 5.35 20.46 5.51
N LEU A 181 4.03 20.50 5.42
CA LEU A 181 3.30 20.89 4.22
C LEU A 181 3.47 22.37 3.84
N ASP A 182 3.84 23.24 4.80
CA ASP A 182 4.13 24.66 4.52
C ASP A 182 5.32 24.86 3.56
N TYR A 183 6.21 23.88 3.42
CA TYR A 183 7.30 23.92 2.44
C TYR A 183 6.84 23.70 0.99
N PHE A 184 5.61 23.29 0.76
CA PHE A 184 5.07 23.00 -0.56
C PHE A 184 4.02 24.02 -0.98
N VAL A 185 4.09 24.45 -2.22
CA VAL A 185 2.99 25.19 -2.85
C VAL A 185 1.92 24.18 -3.31
N GLY A 186 0.69 24.34 -2.82
CA GLY A 186 -0.42 23.49 -3.26
C GLY A 186 -0.75 23.71 -4.74
N ILE A 187 -0.96 22.62 -5.47
CA ILE A 187 -1.38 22.65 -6.88
C ILE A 187 -2.66 21.87 -7.08
N GLY A 188 -3.48 22.33 -8.04
CA GLY A 188 -4.73 21.64 -8.41
C GLY A 188 -4.48 20.26 -9.03
N ASN A 189 -5.50 19.43 -9.02
CA ASN A 189 -5.47 18.08 -9.57
C ASN A 189 -5.92 17.98 -11.03
N ASP A 190 -6.29 19.09 -11.67
CA ASP A 190 -6.88 19.13 -13.02
C ASP A 190 -5.96 18.50 -14.08
N ASN A 191 -4.64 18.70 -13.91
CA ASN A 191 -3.62 18.18 -14.82
C ASN A 191 -3.02 16.83 -14.40
N VAL A 192 -3.52 16.20 -13.31
CA VAL A 192 -3.09 14.86 -12.93
C VAL A 192 -3.71 13.85 -13.87
N PRO A 193 -2.92 13.06 -14.62
CA PRO A 193 -3.46 12.06 -15.54
C PRO A 193 -4.41 11.06 -14.85
N THR A 194 -5.43 10.60 -15.57
CA THR A 194 -6.42 9.65 -15.01
C THR A 194 -5.82 8.29 -14.66
N ASN A 195 -4.72 7.91 -15.31
CA ASN A 195 -3.96 6.68 -15.02
C ASN A 195 -2.81 6.89 -14.02
N SER A 196 -2.71 8.06 -13.40
CA SER A 196 -1.70 8.32 -12.36
C SER A 196 -1.99 7.51 -11.10
N LEU A 197 -0.95 6.95 -10.48
CA LEU A 197 -1.03 6.30 -9.17
C LEU A 197 -1.63 7.23 -8.09
N LEU A 198 -1.45 8.54 -8.24
CA LEU A 198 -2.00 9.51 -7.29
C LEU A 198 -3.53 9.50 -7.26
N ARG A 199 -4.17 9.09 -8.37
CA ARG A 199 -5.64 9.01 -8.45
C ARG A 199 -6.26 8.00 -7.49
N GLU A 200 -5.51 7.00 -7.03
CA GLU A 200 -5.94 6.11 -5.94
C GLU A 200 -6.32 6.91 -4.67
N PHE A 201 -5.59 7.98 -4.40
CA PHE A 201 -5.76 8.79 -3.19
C PHE A 201 -6.72 9.97 -3.38
N ILE A 202 -6.73 10.59 -4.55
CA ILE A 202 -7.50 11.82 -4.82
C ILE A 202 -8.76 11.60 -5.66
N GLY A 203 -8.99 10.39 -6.12
CA GLY A 203 -10.13 10.03 -6.97
C GLY A 203 -9.99 10.45 -8.44
N GLY A 204 -10.99 10.09 -9.24
CA GLY A 204 -11.05 10.42 -10.68
C GLY A 204 -10.06 9.62 -11.54
N GLY A 205 -9.65 8.43 -11.08
CA GLY A 205 -8.84 7.50 -11.84
C GLY A 205 -9.62 6.74 -12.91
N CYS A 206 -8.90 6.21 -13.91
CA CYS A 206 -9.48 5.32 -14.93
C CYS A 206 -9.53 3.85 -14.48
N PHE A 207 -8.86 3.51 -13.38
CA PHE A 207 -8.89 2.18 -12.79
C PHE A 207 -9.99 2.12 -11.73
N HIS A 208 -10.78 1.05 -11.77
CA HIS A 208 -11.76 0.74 -10.72
C HIS A 208 -11.07 -0.16 -9.69
N VAL A 209 -10.89 0.36 -8.50
CA VAL A 209 -10.24 -0.31 -7.35
C VAL A 209 -11.30 -0.61 -6.29
#